data_f3f949ba33ecd924d1053482914d2bd6
#
_entry.id   f3f949ba33ecd924d1053482914d2bd6
#
_cell.length_a   1.000
_cell.length_b   1.000
_cell.length_c   1.000
_cell.angle_alpha   90.00
_cell.angle_beta   90.00
_cell.angle_gamma   90.00
#
_symmetry.space_group_name_H-M   'P 1'
#
loop_
_entity.id
_entity.type
_entity.pdbx_description
1 polymer ?
#
loop_
_entity_poly.entity_id
_entity_poly.type
_entity_poly.pdbx_seq_one_letter_code
_entity_poly.pdbx_strand_id
1 'polypeptide(L)'
;MKSCFVLIIWLCSSFCISQNKLAQQTIDQLNEQLKIYETLSPHGDLYSFKDLKLSKTDIKSFENTDDVINDSLQAYAAIETIQHKILTLINVIFILKSTEDFDLTNKLYNEISYINSDDNKLHNLVLYAKSGGSYQSRISVIYYKQNTEYQKVYDTYTDEGDSTLFKPDGYDNIQTLTTNTKVKYLLQGSVKTCGMCFYNYITLLHLENDVFTVDFEYTTDSRSYDTILDYNNNNQTITVNYQTDDLSGPDCFCEQNTDKDLSNFEDDSTIEKECYCLFKFNGDTFILKEQSKTVLKRN
;
A
#
# COMPACT_ATOMS: atom_id res chain seq x y z
N MET A 1 40.46 28.30 -18.07
CA MET A 1 39.05 28.02 -17.73
C MET A 1 38.44 26.80 -18.43
N LYS A 2 38.74 26.52 -19.70
CA LYS A 2 38.15 25.34 -20.41
C LYS A 2 38.54 23.98 -19.79
N SER A 3 39.75 23.84 -19.22
CA SER A 3 40.24 22.56 -18.66
C SER A 3 39.55 22.17 -17.35
N CYS A 4 39.18 23.13 -16.48
CA CYS A 4 38.43 22.85 -15.23
C CYS A 4 36.99 22.39 -15.50
N PHE A 5 36.36 22.93 -16.54
CA PHE A 5 34.96 22.58 -16.89
C PHE A 5 34.83 21.11 -17.37
N VAL A 6 35.82 20.64 -18.14
CA VAL A 6 35.87 19.25 -18.61
C VAL A 6 36.11 18.29 -17.47
N LEU A 7 36.94 18.64 -16.47
CA LEU A 7 37.21 17.80 -15.31
C LEU A 7 35.96 17.65 -14.40
N ILE A 8 35.16 18.72 -14.23
CA ILE A 8 33.93 18.71 -13.43
C ILE A 8 32.87 17.83 -14.12
N ILE A 9 32.71 17.92 -15.44
CA ILE A 9 31.77 17.07 -16.19
C ILE A 9 32.17 15.60 -16.06
N TRP A 10 33.46 15.27 -16.11
CA TRP A 10 33.98 13.90 -15.99
C TRP A 10 33.78 13.33 -14.58
N LEU A 11 33.97 14.12 -13.55
CA LEU A 11 33.71 13.73 -12.15
C LEU A 11 32.21 13.51 -11.91
N CYS A 12 31.34 14.40 -12.41
CA CYS A 12 29.90 14.23 -12.28
C CYS A 12 29.39 12.99 -13.01
N SER A 13 29.86 12.73 -14.24
CA SER A 13 29.46 11.52 -14.99
C SER A 13 29.93 10.22 -14.32
N SER A 14 31.13 10.21 -13.77
CA SER A 14 31.64 9.03 -13.02
C SER A 14 30.86 8.76 -11.75
N PHE A 15 30.39 9.79 -11.08
CA PHE A 15 29.59 9.69 -9.86
C PHE A 15 28.19 9.13 -10.17
N CYS A 16 27.52 9.63 -11.22
CA CYS A 16 26.21 9.11 -11.67
C CYS A 16 26.29 7.65 -12.11
N ILE A 17 27.34 7.24 -12.83
CA ILE A 17 27.54 5.84 -13.24
C ILE A 17 27.72 4.94 -12.01
N SER A 18 28.43 5.41 -11.00
CA SER A 18 28.65 4.66 -9.74
C SER A 18 27.35 4.48 -8.96
N GLN A 19 26.52 5.51 -8.86
CA GLN A 19 25.23 5.44 -8.16
C GLN A 19 24.25 4.48 -8.85
N ASN A 20 24.16 4.53 -10.18
CA ASN A 20 23.30 3.63 -10.94
C ASN A 20 23.71 2.16 -10.79
N LYS A 21 25.01 1.88 -10.78
CA LYS A 21 25.52 0.52 -10.52
C LYS A 21 25.15 0.03 -9.11
N LEU A 22 25.31 0.90 -8.12
CA LEU A 22 24.98 0.57 -6.73
C LEU A 22 23.47 0.33 -6.55
N ALA A 23 22.62 1.16 -7.17
CA ALA A 23 21.18 0.98 -7.15
C ALA A 23 20.76 -0.37 -7.78
N GLN A 24 21.37 -0.74 -8.93
CA GLN A 24 21.10 -2.05 -9.54
C GLN A 24 21.52 -3.20 -8.64
N GLN A 25 22.70 -3.13 -8.04
CA GLN A 25 23.15 -4.13 -7.08
C GLN A 25 22.22 -4.24 -5.87
N THR A 26 21.66 -3.13 -5.38
CA THR A 26 20.70 -3.13 -4.29
C THR A 26 19.36 -3.76 -4.71
N ILE A 27 18.90 -3.52 -5.94
CA ILE A 27 17.70 -4.18 -6.52
C ILE A 27 17.94 -5.70 -6.62
N ASP A 28 19.11 -6.12 -7.06
CA ASP A 28 19.46 -7.55 -7.15
C ASP A 28 19.46 -8.22 -5.77
N GLN A 29 20.00 -7.54 -4.75
CA GLN A 29 19.96 -7.99 -3.35
C GLN A 29 18.52 -8.04 -2.82
N LEU A 30 17.69 -7.03 -3.12
CA LEU A 30 16.29 -7.02 -2.74
C LEU A 30 15.55 -8.22 -3.34
N ASN A 31 15.76 -8.51 -4.61
CA ASN A 31 15.15 -9.66 -5.28
C ASN A 31 15.61 -11.00 -4.68
N GLU A 32 16.85 -11.08 -4.19
CA GLU A 32 17.32 -12.25 -3.45
C GLU A 32 16.60 -12.42 -2.11
N GLN A 33 16.40 -11.34 -1.36
CA GLN A 33 15.62 -11.40 -0.11
C GLN A 33 14.15 -11.73 -0.35
N LEU A 34 13.53 -11.20 -1.41
CA LEU A 34 12.15 -11.52 -1.80
C LEU A 34 11.99 -13.01 -2.14
N LYS A 35 12.96 -13.63 -2.81
CA LYS A 35 12.96 -15.08 -3.08
C LYS A 35 13.07 -15.92 -1.80
N ILE A 36 13.86 -15.48 -0.82
CA ILE A 36 13.90 -16.13 0.49
C ILE A 36 12.55 -15.95 1.16
N TYR A 37 12.00 -14.73 1.15
CA TYR A 37 10.72 -14.41 1.76
C TYR A 37 9.58 -15.27 1.22
N GLU A 38 9.54 -15.55 -0.09
CA GLU A 38 8.55 -16.45 -0.71
C GLU A 38 8.48 -17.80 -0.01
N THR A 39 9.64 -18.35 0.38
CA THR A 39 9.74 -19.69 1.01
C THR A 39 9.29 -19.73 2.47
N LEU A 40 9.13 -18.56 3.12
CA LEU A 40 8.76 -18.50 4.52
C LEU A 40 7.26 -18.66 4.71
N SER A 41 6.88 -19.34 5.79
CA SER A 41 5.50 -19.54 6.21
C SER A 41 5.38 -19.32 7.72
N PRO A 42 4.34 -18.62 8.20
CA PRO A 42 4.09 -18.46 9.64
C PRO A 42 3.76 -19.79 10.33
N HIS A 43 3.42 -20.82 9.55
CA HIS A 43 3.16 -22.18 10.02
C HIS A 43 4.37 -23.11 9.84
N GLY A 44 5.53 -22.56 9.43
CA GLY A 44 6.80 -23.29 9.38
C GLY A 44 7.35 -23.52 10.79
N ASP A 45 8.21 -24.52 10.95
CA ASP A 45 8.83 -24.80 12.26
C ASP A 45 10.08 -23.90 12.48
N LEU A 46 11.15 -24.21 11.75
CA LEU A 46 12.45 -23.56 11.90
C LEU A 46 13.07 -23.28 10.52
N TYR A 47 13.79 -22.17 10.42
CA TYR A 47 14.51 -21.76 9.23
C TYR A 47 16.00 -21.60 9.55
N SER A 48 16.88 -22.34 8.89
CA SER A 48 18.32 -22.29 9.17
C SER A 48 18.93 -20.93 8.81
N PHE A 49 19.93 -20.48 9.57
CA PHE A 49 20.66 -19.24 9.26
C PHE A 49 21.26 -19.26 7.85
N LYS A 50 21.64 -20.44 7.36
CA LYS A 50 22.20 -20.62 6.03
C LYS A 50 21.14 -20.38 4.94
N ASP A 51 19.93 -20.92 5.08
CA ASP A 51 18.85 -20.76 4.10
C ASP A 51 18.35 -19.32 4.07
N LEU A 52 18.32 -18.65 5.24
CA LEU A 52 18.01 -17.23 5.37
C LEU A 52 19.15 -16.31 4.91
N LYS A 53 20.34 -16.86 4.59
CA LYS A 53 21.55 -16.10 4.23
C LYS A 53 21.87 -15.00 5.24
N LEU A 54 21.81 -15.33 6.53
CA LEU A 54 22.10 -14.38 7.59
C LEU A 54 23.60 -14.09 7.67
N SER A 55 23.94 -12.82 7.81
CA SER A 55 25.30 -12.40 8.10
C SER A 55 25.70 -12.73 9.55
N LYS A 56 27.00 -12.73 9.85
CA LYS A 56 27.47 -12.87 11.23
C LYS A 56 26.91 -11.80 12.17
N THR A 57 26.66 -10.60 11.65
CA THR A 57 26.06 -9.50 12.41
C THR A 57 24.60 -9.79 12.72
N ASP A 58 23.85 -10.30 11.74
CA ASP A 58 22.45 -10.70 11.95
C ASP A 58 22.35 -11.80 13.01
N ILE A 59 23.18 -12.83 12.89
CA ILE A 59 23.19 -13.96 13.84
C ILE A 59 23.49 -13.47 15.25
N LYS A 60 24.43 -12.53 15.39
CA LYS A 60 24.81 -11.97 16.68
C LYS A 60 23.65 -11.21 17.37
N SER A 61 22.73 -10.61 16.62
CA SER A 61 21.57 -9.91 17.20
C SER A 61 20.63 -10.86 17.93
N PHE A 62 20.70 -12.15 17.68
CA PHE A 62 19.86 -13.20 18.29
C PHE A 62 20.55 -13.93 19.45
N GLU A 63 21.83 -13.63 19.81
CA GLU A 63 22.61 -14.35 20.83
C GLU A 63 22.00 -14.30 22.22
N ASN A 64 20.87 -13.88 22.51
CA ASN A 64 20.22 -13.94 23.83
C ASN A 64 18.69 -13.93 23.69
N THR A 65 18.17 -14.41 22.58
CA THR A 65 16.72 -14.53 22.36
C THR A 65 16.31 -16.00 22.38
N ASP A 66 15.06 -16.25 22.75
CA ASP A 66 14.47 -17.58 22.69
C ASP A 66 14.07 -17.99 21.26
N ASP A 67 14.33 -17.11 20.26
CA ASP A 67 13.96 -17.32 18.87
C ASP A 67 14.92 -18.26 18.13
N VAL A 68 16.09 -18.57 18.72
CA VAL A 68 17.11 -19.42 18.11
C VAL A 68 17.10 -20.83 18.69
N ILE A 69 17.01 -21.80 17.81
CA ILE A 69 17.10 -23.23 18.14
C ILE A 69 18.04 -23.89 17.12
N ASN A 70 19.19 -24.42 17.59
CA ASN A 70 20.14 -25.18 16.76
C ASN A 70 20.51 -24.47 15.43
N ASP A 71 21.05 -23.25 15.49
CA ASP A 71 21.42 -22.44 14.33
C ASP A 71 20.26 -22.16 13.35
N SER A 72 19.04 -22.08 13.87
CA SER A 72 17.83 -21.78 13.13
C SER A 72 16.95 -20.78 13.87
N LEU A 73 16.17 -19.99 13.15
CA LEU A 73 15.14 -19.10 13.70
C LEU A 73 13.77 -19.75 13.69
N GLN A 74 12.97 -19.44 14.69
CA GLN A 74 11.54 -19.72 14.66
C GLN A 74 10.86 -18.96 13.50
N ALA A 75 9.72 -19.45 13.00
CA ALA A 75 9.08 -18.96 11.79
C ALA A 75 8.81 -17.45 11.82
N TYR A 76 8.24 -16.92 12.90
CA TYR A 76 7.94 -15.49 13.00
C TYR A 76 9.21 -14.62 13.03
N ALA A 77 10.23 -15.02 13.80
CA ALA A 77 11.50 -14.32 13.84
C ALA A 77 12.22 -14.32 12.48
N ALA A 78 12.13 -15.43 11.74
CA ALA A 78 12.64 -15.51 10.37
C ALA A 78 11.92 -14.57 9.42
N ILE A 79 10.58 -14.53 9.48
CA ILE A 79 9.75 -13.63 8.67
C ILE A 79 10.11 -12.18 8.97
N GLU A 80 10.10 -11.77 10.24
CA GLU A 80 10.41 -10.40 10.66
C GLU A 80 11.82 -9.96 10.24
N THR A 81 12.79 -10.86 10.39
CA THR A 81 14.19 -10.59 9.99
C THR A 81 14.29 -10.30 8.49
N ILE A 82 13.63 -11.09 7.65
CA ILE A 82 13.68 -10.90 6.20
C ILE A 82 12.85 -9.68 5.78
N GLN A 83 11.71 -9.42 6.42
CA GLN A 83 10.94 -8.18 6.23
C GLN A 83 11.80 -6.94 6.49
N HIS A 84 12.49 -6.91 7.63
CA HIS A 84 13.38 -5.79 7.97
C HIS A 84 14.48 -5.58 6.91
N LYS A 85 15.09 -6.65 6.40
CA LYS A 85 16.09 -6.56 5.32
C LYS A 85 15.49 -6.02 4.02
N ILE A 86 14.31 -6.51 3.63
CA ILE A 86 13.59 -6.03 2.45
C ILE A 86 13.31 -4.53 2.56
N LEU A 87 12.74 -4.07 3.67
CA LEU A 87 12.38 -2.67 3.89
C LEU A 87 13.62 -1.76 3.94
N THR A 88 14.71 -2.24 4.54
CA THR A 88 16.00 -1.54 4.54
C THR A 88 16.54 -1.35 3.12
N LEU A 89 16.51 -2.39 2.28
CA LEU A 89 16.97 -2.32 0.90
C LEU A 89 16.10 -1.40 0.05
N ILE A 90 14.79 -1.41 0.25
CA ILE A 90 13.85 -0.48 -0.39
C ILE A 90 14.25 0.96 -0.05
N ASN A 91 14.44 1.28 1.22
CA ASN A 91 14.83 2.63 1.64
C ASN A 91 16.16 3.08 0.99
N VAL A 92 17.15 2.18 0.91
CA VAL A 92 18.42 2.46 0.23
C VAL A 92 18.20 2.75 -1.26
N ILE A 93 17.33 2.01 -1.95
CA ILE A 93 17.03 2.25 -3.38
C ILE A 93 16.45 3.66 -3.56
N PHE A 94 15.49 4.08 -2.74
CA PHE A 94 14.88 5.41 -2.84
C PHE A 94 15.88 6.53 -2.54
N ILE A 95 16.80 6.34 -1.59
CA ILE A 95 17.89 7.29 -1.33
C ILE A 95 18.84 7.38 -2.52
N LEU A 96 19.25 6.26 -3.12
CA LEU A 96 20.18 6.22 -4.25
C LEU A 96 19.58 6.80 -5.52
N LYS A 97 18.28 6.71 -5.70
CA LYS A 97 17.53 7.17 -6.87
C LYS A 97 16.86 8.53 -6.68
N SER A 98 17.16 9.24 -5.58
CA SER A 98 16.53 10.51 -5.24
C SER A 98 16.62 11.56 -6.34
N THR A 99 17.66 11.55 -7.16
CA THR A 99 17.89 12.55 -8.21
C THR A 99 17.33 12.18 -9.59
N GLU A 100 16.77 11.00 -9.75
CA GLU A 100 16.26 10.48 -11.03
C GLU A 100 14.77 10.13 -10.92
N ASP A 101 14.05 10.26 -12.03
CA ASP A 101 12.75 9.59 -12.16
C ASP A 101 13.02 8.11 -12.42
N PHE A 102 12.59 7.26 -11.51
CA PHE A 102 12.79 5.83 -11.67
C PHE A 102 11.50 5.05 -11.46
N ASP A 103 11.45 3.92 -12.12
CA ASP A 103 10.34 2.98 -12.06
C ASP A 103 10.87 1.60 -11.73
N LEU A 104 10.26 0.95 -10.75
CA LEU A 104 10.56 -0.41 -10.32
C LEU A 104 9.63 -1.45 -10.96
N THR A 105 8.68 -1.04 -11.80
CA THR A 105 7.74 -1.93 -12.48
C THR A 105 8.52 -3.03 -13.23
N ASN A 106 8.14 -4.28 -13.01
CA ASN A 106 8.80 -5.47 -13.57
C ASN A 106 10.29 -5.68 -13.19
N LYS A 107 10.81 -4.94 -12.23
CA LYS A 107 12.18 -5.12 -11.72
C LYS A 107 12.23 -5.87 -10.41
N LEU A 108 11.10 -5.93 -9.70
CA LEU A 108 10.99 -6.61 -8.41
C LEU A 108 10.38 -8.00 -8.57
N TYR A 109 10.79 -8.90 -7.69
CA TYR A 109 10.24 -10.24 -7.60
C TYR A 109 8.80 -10.20 -7.05
N ASN A 110 7.97 -11.19 -7.40
CA ASN A 110 6.51 -11.18 -7.24
C ASN A 110 5.97 -11.08 -5.80
N GLU A 111 6.82 -11.24 -4.78
CA GLU A 111 6.40 -11.16 -3.36
C GLU A 111 6.09 -9.73 -2.88
N ILE A 112 6.39 -8.72 -3.69
CA ILE A 112 6.11 -7.33 -3.41
C ILE A 112 5.35 -6.70 -4.58
N SER A 113 4.27 -6.01 -4.29
CA SER A 113 3.57 -5.17 -5.25
C SER A 113 4.18 -3.77 -5.24
N TYR A 114 4.47 -3.25 -6.42
CA TYR A 114 4.92 -1.89 -6.62
C TYR A 114 4.00 -1.16 -7.58
N ILE A 115 3.48 -0.05 -7.13
CA ILE A 115 2.66 0.87 -7.92
C ILE A 115 3.16 2.30 -7.76
N ASN A 116 3.01 3.09 -8.80
CA ASN A 116 3.36 4.50 -8.79
C ASN A 116 2.27 5.33 -9.50
N SER A 117 2.20 6.61 -9.14
CA SER A 117 1.32 7.57 -9.82
C SER A 117 1.79 7.85 -11.25
N ASP A 118 0.86 8.28 -12.12
CA ASP A 118 1.16 8.59 -13.52
C ASP A 118 2.24 9.68 -13.69
N ASP A 119 2.35 10.60 -12.73
CA ASP A 119 3.38 11.62 -12.68
C ASP A 119 4.70 11.14 -12.06
N ASN A 120 4.76 9.87 -11.68
CA ASN A 120 5.91 9.20 -11.09
C ASN A 120 6.46 9.87 -9.81
N LYS A 121 5.58 10.46 -9.01
CA LYS A 121 5.95 11.10 -7.74
C LYS A 121 5.56 10.32 -6.51
N LEU A 122 4.39 9.70 -6.52
CA LEU A 122 3.89 8.89 -5.41
C LEU A 122 4.12 7.41 -5.71
N HIS A 123 4.84 6.72 -4.84
CA HIS A 123 5.19 5.31 -4.97
C HIS A 123 4.70 4.55 -3.76
N ASN A 124 4.02 3.44 -3.96
CA ASN A 124 3.63 2.53 -2.91
C ASN A 124 4.21 1.13 -3.16
N LEU A 125 4.85 0.58 -2.15
CA LEU A 125 5.33 -0.80 -2.10
C LEU A 125 4.51 -1.53 -1.04
N VAL A 126 3.99 -2.68 -1.42
CA VAL A 126 3.13 -3.48 -0.55
C VAL A 126 3.68 -4.91 -0.48
N LEU A 127 4.01 -5.34 0.73
CA LEU A 127 4.49 -6.68 1.04
C LEU A 127 3.42 -7.42 1.84
N TYR A 128 3.09 -8.66 1.50
CA TYR A 128 2.24 -9.50 2.33
C TYR A 128 2.95 -9.83 3.65
N ALA A 129 2.32 -9.49 4.79
CA ALA A 129 3.00 -9.56 6.10
C ALA A 129 3.23 -10.98 6.62
N LYS A 130 2.59 -12.01 6.04
CA LYS A 130 2.67 -13.41 6.51
C LYS A 130 2.32 -13.58 7.99
N SER A 131 1.36 -12.79 8.47
CA SER A 131 0.93 -12.78 9.89
C SER A 131 0.20 -14.07 10.33
N GLY A 132 -0.17 -14.93 9.37
CA GLY A 132 -1.00 -16.10 9.64
C GLY A 132 -2.48 -15.77 9.79
N GLY A 133 -3.32 -16.80 9.92
CA GLY A 133 -4.77 -16.64 10.08
C GLY A 133 -5.51 -16.28 8.80
N SER A 134 -6.74 -15.79 8.95
CA SER A 134 -7.61 -15.43 7.83
C SER A 134 -7.46 -13.98 7.38
N TYR A 135 -6.92 -13.11 8.22
CA TYR A 135 -6.56 -11.75 7.86
C TYR A 135 -5.24 -11.74 7.08
N GLN A 136 -5.29 -11.19 5.88
CA GLN A 136 -4.13 -11.09 5.01
C GLN A 136 -3.51 -9.69 5.12
N SER A 137 -3.00 -9.36 6.32
CA SER A 137 -2.35 -8.08 6.56
C SER A 137 -1.17 -7.86 5.62
N ARG A 138 -0.96 -6.60 5.27
CA ARG A 138 0.11 -6.16 4.39
C ARG A 138 0.98 -5.12 5.10
N ILE A 139 2.22 -5.01 4.66
CA ILE A 139 3.14 -3.94 5.06
C ILE A 139 3.19 -2.98 3.88
N SER A 140 2.83 -1.73 4.11
CA SER A 140 2.84 -0.68 3.09
C SER A 140 3.89 0.36 3.40
N VAL A 141 4.71 0.70 2.40
CA VAL A 141 5.65 1.81 2.47
C VAL A 141 5.39 2.76 1.32
N ILE A 142 5.21 4.04 1.63
CA ILE A 142 4.87 5.07 0.65
C ILE A 142 5.97 6.12 0.62
N TYR A 143 6.47 6.38 -0.59
CA TYR A 143 7.43 7.45 -0.87
C TYR A 143 6.79 8.51 -1.76
N TYR A 144 7.11 9.76 -1.50
CA TYR A 144 6.71 10.87 -2.34
C TYR A 144 7.94 11.68 -2.77
N LYS A 145 8.02 11.99 -4.06
CA LYS A 145 9.08 12.82 -4.63
C LYS A 145 8.78 14.29 -4.44
N GLN A 146 9.48 14.90 -3.51
CA GLN A 146 9.43 16.34 -3.26
C GLN A 146 10.69 16.98 -3.87
N ASN A 147 10.50 17.90 -4.79
CA ASN A 147 11.59 18.50 -5.56
C ASN A 147 12.46 17.43 -6.27
N THR A 148 13.64 17.14 -5.72
CA THR A 148 14.60 16.17 -6.27
C THR A 148 14.78 14.94 -5.39
N GLU A 149 14.11 14.86 -4.24
CA GLU A 149 14.34 13.81 -3.26
C GLU A 149 13.05 13.02 -2.99
N TYR A 150 13.18 11.72 -2.77
CA TYR A 150 12.11 10.88 -2.28
C TYR A 150 12.09 10.91 -0.76
N GLN A 151 10.94 11.25 -0.20
CA GLN A 151 10.67 11.20 1.23
C GLN A 151 9.73 10.04 1.52
N LYS A 152 10.03 9.25 2.56
CA LYS A 152 9.11 8.27 3.08
C LYS A 152 8.01 9.01 3.84
N VAL A 153 6.76 8.90 3.38
CA VAL A 153 5.61 9.61 3.95
C VAL A 153 4.70 8.68 4.76
N TYR A 154 4.87 7.38 4.59
CA TYR A 154 4.15 6.38 5.37
C TYR A 154 4.90 5.04 5.42
N ASP A 155 4.87 4.36 6.56
CA ASP A 155 5.47 3.05 6.75
C ASP A 155 4.75 2.29 7.87
N THR A 156 3.98 1.27 7.50
CA THR A 156 3.24 0.42 8.46
C THR A 156 4.17 -0.35 9.39
N TYR A 157 5.36 -0.73 8.92
CA TYR A 157 6.28 -1.57 9.70
C TYR A 157 6.93 -0.82 10.87
N THR A 158 7.25 0.46 10.66
CA THR A 158 7.84 1.32 11.69
C THR A 158 6.82 2.23 12.38
N ASP A 159 5.54 2.14 11.99
CA ASP A 159 4.46 3.01 12.46
C ASP A 159 4.78 4.49 12.24
N GLU A 160 5.42 4.80 11.11
CA GLU A 160 5.73 6.15 10.69
C GLU A 160 4.65 6.70 9.76
N GLY A 161 4.31 7.97 9.94
CA GLY A 161 3.32 8.68 9.13
C GLY A 161 1.93 8.69 9.73
N ASP A 162 0.97 9.26 8.99
CA ASP A 162 -0.41 9.44 9.47
C ASP A 162 -1.34 8.39 8.86
N SER A 163 -1.80 7.46 9.68
CA SER A 163 -2.75 6.40 9.30
C SER A 163 -4.16 6.92 8.96
N THR A 164 -4.46 8.18 9.26
CA THR A 164 -5.71 8.82 8.80
C THR A 164 -5.62 9.26 7.35
N LEU A 165 -4.41 9.48 6.84
CA LEU A 165 -4.14 9.86 5.45
C LEU A 165 -3.92 8.62 4.56
N PHE A 166 -3.16 7.65 5.05
CA PHE A 166 -2.79 6.46 4.29
C PHE A 166 -3.28 5.20 4.99
N LYS A 167 -3.82 4.27 4.20
CA LYS A 167 -4.31 3.00 4.75
C LYS A 167 -3.14 2.05 5.06
N PRO A 168 -3.15 1.38 6.22
CA PRO A 168 -2.03 0.55 6.67
C PRO A 168 -1.71 -0.61 5.73
N ASP A 169 -2.70 -1.18 5.06
CA ASP A 169 -2.50 -2.28 4.11
C ASP A 169 -2.08 -1.80 2.70
N GLY A 170 -1.89 -0.49 2.50
CA GLY A 170 -1.46 0.10 1.24
C GLY A 170 -2.53 0.06 0.14
N TYR A 171 -2.11 0.19 -1.10
CA TYR A 171 -3.01 0.36 -2.23
C TYR A 171 -2.66 -0.60 -3.37
N ASP A 172 -3.67 -0.89 -4.20
CA ASP A 172 -3.55 -1.73 -5.38
C ASP A 172 -3.49 -0.89 -6.67
N ASN A 173 -3.90 0.40 -6.58
CA ASN A 173 -3.88 1.34 -7.70
C ASN A 173 -3.69 2.78 -7.21
N ILE A 174 -2.94 3.58 -7.98
CA ILE A 174 -2.77 5.02 -7.80
C ILE A 174 -2.98 5.69 -9.15
N GLN A 175 -3.93 6.62 -9.22
CA GLN A 175 -4.18 7.42 -10.42
C GLN A 175 -3.98 8.90 -10.13
N THR A 176 -3.45 9.61 -11.11
CA THR A 176 -3.22 11.05 -11.01
C THR A 176 -4.39 11.80 -11.65
N LEU A 177 -5.09 12.61 -10.88
CA LEU A 177 -6.13 13.51 -11.36
C LEU A 177 -5.58 14.94 -11.44
N THR A 178 -5.46 15.46 -12.66
CA THR A 178 -5.00 16.83 -12.86
C THR A 178 -6.21 17.76 -12.89
N THR A 179 -6.21 18.73 -11.98
CA THR A 179 -7.18 19.82 -11.95
C THR A 179 -6.53 21.10 -12.49
N ASN A 180 -7.30 22.18 -12.62
CA ASN A 180 -6.75 23.47 -13.09
C ASN A 180 -5.76 24.08 -12.10
N THR A 181 -5.73 23.64 -10.86
CA THR A 181 -4.98 24.28 -9.75
C THR A 181 -4.04 23.32 -9.02
N LYS A 182 -4.35 22.02 -8.99
CA LYS A 182 -3.63 21.04 -8.15
C LYS A 182 -3.54 19.70 -8.88
N VAL A 183 -2.53 18.93 -8.52
CA VAL A 183 -2.46 17.49 -8.80
C VAL A 183 -3.06 16.76 -7.61
N LYS A 184 -3.94 15.79 -7.87
CA LYS A 184 -4.55 14.93 -6.86
C LYS A 184 -4.24 13.48 -7.16
N TYR A 185 -4.15 12.68 -6.10
CA TYR A 185 -3.87 11.25 -6.17
C TYR A 185 -5.10 10.48 -5.70
N LEU A 186 -5.66 9.67 -6.56
CA LEU A 186 -6.73 8.73 -6.22
C LEU A 186 -6.11 7.38 -5.95
N LEU A 187 -6.19 6.94 -4.71
CA LEU A 187 -5.61 5.71 -4.21
C LEU A 187 -6.74 4.72 -3.94
N GLN A 188 -6.64 3.51 -4.48
CA GLN A 188 -7.63 2.45 -4.29
C GLN A 188 -6.96 1.18 -3.79
N GLY A 189 -7.56 0.52 -2.80
CA GLY A 189 -7.06 -0.72 -2.25
C GLY A 189 -8.15 -1.62 -1.71
N SER A 190 -7.78 -2.89 -1.52
CA SER A 190 -8.63 -3.92 -0.92
C SER A 190 -7.79 -4.84 -0.07
N VAL A 191 -8.29 -5.24 1.08
CA VAL A 191 -7.65 -6.23 1.95
C VAL A 191 -8.64 -7.26 2.44
N LYS A 192 -8.21 -8.51 2.51
CA LYS A 192 -9.00 -9.60 3.07
C LYS A 192 -8.87 -9.60 4.58
N THR A 193 -9.97 -9.31 5.29
CA THR A 193 -10.00 -9.19 6.76
C THR A 193 -10.46 -10.45 7.47
N CYS A 194 -11.17 -11.35 6.78
CA CYS A 194 -11.55 -12.68 7.30
C CYS A 194 -11.66 -13.70 6.17
N GLY A 195 -12.17 -14.93 6.44
CA GLY A 195 -12.33 -15.98 5.44
C GLY A 195 -13.05 -15.54 4.16
N MET A 196 -14.09 -14.69 4.32
CA MET A 196 -14.91 -14.14 3.23
C MET A 196 -15.12 -12.62 3.35
N CYS A 197 -14.42 -11.93 4.27
CA CYS A 197 -14.58 -10.49 4.47
C CYS A 197 -13.53 -9.72 3.68
N PHE A 198 -13.95 -8.63 3.07
CA PHE A 198 -13.10 -7.70 2.34
C PHE A 198 -13.36 -6.27 2.83
N TYR A 199 -12.28 -5.57 3.13
CA TYR A 199 -12.29 -4.14 3.36
C TYR A 199 -11.75 -3.46 2.11
N ASN A 200 -12.62 -2.72 1.41
CA ASN A 200 -12.26 -1.96 0.22
C ASN A 200 -12.27 -0.48 0.55
N TYR A 201 -11.35 0.26 -0.02
CA TYR A 201 -11.21 1.69 0.24
C TYR A 201 -10.70 2.44 -0.99
N ILE A 202 -11.16 3.68 -1.09
CA ILE A 202 -10.69 4.64 -2.08
C ILE A 202 -10.52 6.00 -1.41
N THR A 203 -9.37 6.64 -1.63
CA THR A 203 -9.01 7.90 -1.00
C THR A 203 -8.49 8.87 -2.06
N LEU A 204 -9.03 10.07 -2.09
CA LEU A 204 -8.51 11.18 -2.91
C LEU A 204 -7.67 12.09 -2.03
N LEU A 205 -6.40 12.25 -2.37
CA LEU A 205 -5.45 13.10 -1.68
C LEU A 205 -4.95 14.21 -2.58
N HIS A 206 -4.60 15.35 -1.99
CA HIS A 206 -3.73 16.34 -2.61
C HIS A 206 -2.63 16.79 -1.66
N LEU A 207 -1.57 17.36 -2.22
CA LEU A 207 -0.49 17.97 -1.45
C LEU A 207 -0.70 19.49 -1.39
N GLU A 208 -0.75 20.04 -0.18
CA GLU A 208 -0.81 21.48 0.05
C GLU A 208 0.20 21.88 1.13
N ASN A 209 1.08 22.82 0.80
CA ASN A 209 2.17 23.26 1.69
C ASN A 209 3.00 22.07 2.24
N ASP A 210 3.32 21.12 1.37
CA ASP A 210 4.08 19.89 1.69
C ASP A 210 3.38 18.91 2.66
N VAL A 211 2.07 19.07 2.85
CA VAL A 211 1.25 18.17 3.67
C VAL A 211 0.16 17.54 2.82
N PHE A 212 -0.01 16.23 2.93
CA PHE A 212 -1.14 15.55 2.30
C PHE A 212 -2.45 15.86 3.04
N THR A 213 -3.50 16.04 2.27
CA THR A 213 -4.85 16.33 2.77
C THR A 213 -5.84 15.43 2.03
N VAL A 214 -6.80 14.86 2.77
CA VAL A 214 -7.90 14.05 2.21
C VAL A 214 -9.00 14.95 1.68
N ASP A 215 -9.34 14.80 0.40
CA ASP A 215 -10.47 15.51 -0.23
C ASP A 215 -11.72 14.63 -0.33
N PHE A 216 -11.52 13.31 -0.39
CA PHE A 216 -12.60 12.34 -0.43
C PHE A 216 -12.09 10.99 0.08
N GLU A 217 -12.94 10.31 0.80
CA GLU A 217 -12.70 8.93 1.22
C GLU A 217 -14.01 8.15 1.16
N TYR A 218 -13.93 6.90 0.71
CA TYR A 218 -15.02 5.94 0.80
C TYR A 218 -14.49 4.55 1.14
N THR A 219 -15.17 3.87 2.05
CA THR A 219 -14.80 2.53 2.49
C THR A 219 -16.01 1.61 2.50
N THR A 220 -15.80 0.33 2.23
CA THR A 220 -16.81 -0.71 2.41
C THR A 220 -16.21 -1.87 3.17
N ASP A 221 -16.95 -2.39 4.13
CA ASP A 221 -16.66 -3.68 4.78
C ASP A 221 -17.76 -4.65 4.35
N SER A 222 -17.38 -5.74 3.71
CA SER A 222 -18.34 -6.70 3.16
C SER A 222 -17.90 -8.13 3.40
N ARG A 223 -18.90 -9.00 3.60
CA ARG A 223 -18.69 -10.46 3.66
C ARG A 223 -18.85 -11.15 2.32
N SER A 224 -18.83 -10.41 1.22
CA SER A 224 -19.09 -10.92 -0.12
C SER A 224 -18.04 -10.42 -1.11
N TYR A 225 -17.68 -11.27 -2.06
CA TYR A 225 -16.88 -10.87 -3.24
C TYR A 225 -17.64 -9.94 -4.21
N ASP A 226 -18.94 -9.76 -3.99
CA ASP A 226 -19.84 -9.01 -4.89
C ASP A 226 -19.83 -7.50 -4.61
N THR A 227 -19.05 -7.05 -3.62
CA THR A 227 -18.89 -5.61 -3.38
C THR A 227 -17.99 -4.99 -4.44
N ILE A 228 -18.55 -4.06 -5.19
CA ILE A 228 -17.84 -3.25 -6.18
C ILE A 228 -17.53 -1.90 -5.52
N LEU A 229 -16.26 -1.52 -5.54
CA LEU A 229 -15.78 -0.17 -5.31
C LEU A 229 -14.79 0.11 -6.43
N ASP A 230 -15.24 0.75 -7.49
CA ASP A 230 -14.47 0.91 -8.71
C ASP A 230 -14.46 2.34 -9.23
N TYR A 231 -13.29 2.77 -9.73
CA TYR A 231 -13.14 4.06 -10.38
C TYR A 231 -13.01 3.90 -11.89
N ASN A 232 -13.87 4.61 -12.61
CA ASN A 232 -13.82 4.68 -14.06
C ASN A 232 -13.15 5.99 -14.51
N ASN A 233 -11.95 5.87 -15.07
CA ASN A 233 -11.15 7.03 -15.50
C ASN A 233 -11.78 7.80 -16.68
N ASN A 234 -12.52 7.12 -17.59
CA ASN A 234 -13.08 7.77 -18.76
C ASN A 234 -14.14 8.81 -18.42
N ASN A 235 -14.96 8.54 -17.43
CA ASN A 235 -16.06 9.42 -17.00
C ASN A 235 -15.80 10.04 -15.63
N GLN A 236 -14.67 9.71 -14.99
CA GLN A 236 -14.26 10.17 -13.66
C GLN A 236 -15.36 9.93 -12.61
N THR A 237 -15.83 8.69 -12.53
CA THR A 237 -16.84 8.28 -11.56
C THR A 237 -16.35 7.16 -10.67
N ILE A 238 -16.79 7.18 -9.41
CA ILE A 238 -16.67 6.06 -8.49
C ILE A 238 -18.03 5.39 -8.39
N THR A 239 -18.08 4.10 -8.68
CA THR A 239 -19.25 3.26 -8.49
C THR A 239 -19.06 2.39 -7.27
N VAL A 240 -20.05 2.40 -6.39
CA VAL A 240 -20.12 1.50 -5.23
C VAL A 240 -21.37 0.66 -5.35
N ASN A 241 -21.22 -0.66 -5.28
CA ASN A 241 -22.32 -1.60 -5.17
C ASN A 241 -21.99 -2.59 -4.05
N TYR A 242 -22.87 -2.72 -3.07
CA TYR A 242 -22.70 -3.63 -1.95
C TYR A 242 -24.04 -4.15 -1.43
N GLN A 243 -23.99 -5.32 -0.80
CA GLN A 243 -25.15 -5.92 -0.13
C GLN A 243 -24.99 -5.80 1.37
N THR A 244 -26.06 -5.53 2.06
CA THR A 244 -26.10 -5.45 3.52
C THR A 244 -27.44 -5.95 4.05
N ASP A 245 -27.39 -6.63 5.19
CA ASP A 245 -28.55 -7.03 6.00
C ASP A 245 -28.96 -5.96 7.02
N ASP A 246 -28.19 -4.89 7.13
CA ASP A 246 -28.58 -3.72 7.91
C ASP A 246 -29.76 -2.98 7.26
N LEU A 247 -30.90 -3.09 7.90
CA LEU A 247 -32.16 -2.44 7.48
C LEU A 247 -32.51 -1.21 8.30
N SER A 248 -31.70 -0.84 9.29
CA SER A 248 -31.98 0.22 10.26
C SER A 248 -32.08 1.63 9.62
N GLY A 249 -31.52 1.82 8.44
CA GLY A 249 -31.62 3.07 7.68
C GLY A 249 -32.55 2.99 6.49
N PRO A 250 -33.31 4.06 6.18
CA PRO A 250 -34.15 4.11 4.98
C PRO A 250 -33.32 4.04 3.70
N ASP A 251 -32.05 4.48 3.76
CA ASP A 251 -31.18 4.65 2.61
C ASP A 251 -29.88 3.87 2.73
N CYS A 252 -29.21 3.70 1.59
CA CYS A 252 -27.85 3.17 1.55
C CYS A 252 -26.86 4.21 2.09
N PHE A 253 -25.78 3.73 2.71
CA PHE A 253 -24.71 4.60 3.25
C PHE A 253 -23.82 5.12 2.11
N CYS A 254 -24.40 5.91 1.19
CA CYS A 254 -23.64 6.51 0.10
C CYS A 254 -22.89 7.78 0.55
N GLU A 255 -23.41 8.48 1.54
CA GLU A 255 -22.68 9.56 2.23
C GLU A 255 -22.24 9.00 3.58
N GLN A 256 -20.93 8.92 3.80
CA GLN A 256 -20.36 8.54 5.09
C GLN A 256 -20.57 9.69 6.07
N ASN A 257 -21.68 9.66 6.77
CA ASN A 257 -21.93 10.56 7.88
C ASN A 257 -21.40 9.91 9.15
N THR A 258 -20.25 10.37 9.61
CA THR A 258 -19.54 9.86 10.79
C THR A 258 -20.35 9.99 12.10
N ASP A 259 -21.47 10.71 12.08
CA ASP A 259 -22.30 11.00 13.25
C ASP A 259 -23.58 10.14 13.36
N LYS A 260 -23.72 9.11 12.51
CA LYS A 260 -24.88 8.20 12.67
C LYS A 260 -24.65 7.27 13.85
N ASP A 261 -25.49 7.40 14.85
CA ASP A 261 -25.58 6.49 15.99
C ASP A 261 -25.93 5.08 15.48
N LEU A 262 -24.93 4.22 15.45
CA LEU A 262 -25.03 2.82 15.01
C LEU A 262 -25.76 1.93 16.04
N SER A 263 -26.30 2.48 17.12
CA SER A 263 -26.89 1.75 18.24
C SER A 263 -28.29 1.17 17.96
N ASN A 264 -28.90 1.46 16.80
CA ASN A 264 -30.26 1.03 16.45
C ASN A 264 -30.29 0.09 15.23
N PHE A 265 -29.41 -0.88 15.15
CA PHE A 265 -29.44 -1.89 14.11
C PHE A 265 -30.55 -2.91 14.38
N GLU A 266 -31.55 -2.97 13.51
CA GLU A 266 -32.46 -4.11 13.42
C GLU A 266 -31.87 -5.13 12.44
N ASP A 267 -31.29 -6.18 12.98
CA ASP A 267 -30.78 -7.32 12.20
C ASP A 267 -31.97 -8.23 11.83
N ASP A 268 -32.46 -8.16 10.60
CA ASP A 268 -33.38 -9.14 10.05
C ASP A 268 -32.63 -10.03 9.05
N SER A 269 -32.16 -11.18 9.54
CA SER A 269 -31.44 -12.17 8.75
C SER A 269 -32.18 -12.72 7.53
N THR A 270 -33.47 -12.38 7.36
CA THR A 270 -34.30 -12.83 6.23
C THR A 270 -34.37 -11.85 5.07
N ILE A 271 -33.82 -10.63 5.24
CA ILE A 271 -33.89 -9.56 4.26
C ILE A 271 -32.48 -9.02 4.03
N GLU A 272 -32.17 -8.78 2.80
CA GLU A 272 -30.97 -8.06 2.35
C GLU A 272 -31.38 -6.86 1.53
N LYS A 273 -30.56 -5.81 1.54
CA LYS A 273 -30.68 -4.73 0.56
C LYS A 273 -29.39 -4.62 -0.25
N GLU A 274 -29.59 -4.42 -1.54
CA GLU A 274 -28.51 -4.05 -2.46
C GLU A 274 -28.47 -2.53 -2.59
N CYS A 275 -27.29 -1.97 -2.35
CA CYS A 275 -27.01 -0.54 -2.35
C CYS A 275 -26.14 -0.17 -3.54
N TYR A 276 -26.55 0.87 -4.27
CA TYR A 276 -25.78 1.47 -5.34
C TYR A 276 -25.54 2.94 -5.07
N CYS A 277 -24.31 3.39 -5.22
CA CYS A 277 -23.91 4.79 -5.13
C CYS A 277 -23.03 5.15 -6.33
N LEU A 278 -23.31 6.28 -6.95
CA LEU A 278 -22.50 6.84 -8.02
C LEU A 278 -21.97 8.22 -7.61
N PHE A 279 -20.66 8.33 -7.51
CA PHE A 279 -19.98 9.60 -7.27
C PHE A 279 -19.34 10.09 -8.58
N LYS A 280 -19.37 11.40 -8.79
CA LYS A 280 -18.75 12.07 -9.94
C LYS A 280 -17.73 13.08 -9.46
N PHE A 281 -16.54 13.05 -10.07
CA PHE A 281 -15.53 14.09 -9.85
C PHE A 281 -16.02 15.43 -10.41
N ASN A 282 -15.96 16.48 -9.58
CA ASN A 282 -16.42 17.82 -9.96
C ASN A 282 -15.28 18.78 -10.33
N GLY A 283 -14.03 18.27 -10.38
CA GLY A 283 -12.81 19.06 -10.57
C GLY A 283 -12.08 19.36 -9.27
N ASP A 284 -12.65 19.02 -8.10
CA ASP A 284 -12.04 19.19 -6.80
C ASP A 284 -12.19 17.95 -5.91
N THR A 285 -13.41 17.45 -5.77
CA THR A 285 -13.73 16.25 -4.99
C THR A 285 -14.77 15.39 -5.69
N PHE A 286 -15.05 14.21 -5.16
CA PHE A 286 -16.17 13.38 -5.63
C PHE A 286 -17.44 13.75 -4.89
N ILE A 287 -18.53 13.96 -5.65
CA ILE A 287 -19.86 14.29 -5.13
C ILE A 287 -20.87 13.23 -5.55
N LEU A 288 -21.74 12.84 -4.61
CA LEU A 288 -22.82 11.89 -4.87
C LEU A 288 -23.75 12.42 -5.95
N LYS A 289 -24.01 11.60 -6.97
CA LYS A 289 -24.89 11.93 -8.09
C LYS A 289 -26.15 11.09 -8.13
N GLU A 290 -26.00 9.82 -7.78
CA GLU A 290 -27.08 8.86 -7.85
C GLU A 290 -26.92 7.88 -6.69
N GLN A 291 -28.07 7.51 -6.10
CA GLN A 291 -28.15 6.42 -5.15
C GLN A 291 -29.45 5.65 -5.38
N SER A 292 -29.38 4.34 -5.25
CA SER A 292 -30.54 3.48 -5.29
C SER A 292 -30.39 2.31 -4.32
N LYS A 293 -31.54 1.75 -3.92
CA LYS A 293 -31.59 0.54 -3.09
C LYS A 293 -32.61 -0.44 -3.65
N THR A 294 -32.30 -1.70 -3.55
CA THR A 294 -33.21 -2.79 -3.85
C THR A 294 -33.28 -3.70 -2.64
N VAL A 295 -34.49 -3.95 -2.15
CA VAL A 295 -34.71 -4.89 -1.04
C VAL A 295 -34.82 -6.30 -1.61
N LEU A 296 -33.94 -7.19 -1.20
CA LEU A 296 -33.91 -8.59 -1.59
C LEU A 296 -34.54 -9.43 -0.47
N LYS A 297 -35.39 -10.37 -0.82
CA LYS A 297 -35.91 -11.36 0.15
C LYS A 297 -35.05 -12.61 0.02
N ARG A 298 -34.42 -13.05 1.11
CA ARG A 298 -33.82 -14.38 1.16
C ARG A 298 -34.93 -15.43 1.18
N ASN A 299 -34.94 -16.34 0.22
CA ASN A 299 -35.83 -17.48 0.18
C ASN A 299 -35.35 -18.58 1.13
#